data_d8e61f0dd82486494452ca04c43e7bca
#
_entry.id   d8e61f0dd82486494452ca04c43e7bca
#
_cell.length_a   1.000
_cell.length_b   1.000
_cell.length_c   1.000
_cell.angle_alpha   90.00
_cell.angle_beta   90.00
_cell.angle_gamma   90.00
#
_symmetry.space_group_name_H-M   'P 1'
#
loop_
_entity.id
_entity.type
_entity.pdbx_description
1 polymer ?
#
loop_
_entity_poly.entity_id
_entity_poly.type
_entity_poly.pdbx_seq_one_letter_code
_entity_poly.pdbx_strand_id
1 'polypeptide(L)' 'KDEVTNVLQSLISSKGYDVAKEVLAEYGYIKVSDISPEKYDEIIKACTEKLA' A
#
# COMPACT_ATOMS: atom_id res chain seq x y z
N LYS A 1 -0.32 1.96 11.57
CA LYS A 1 -0.76 3.15 10.86
C LYS A 1 0.39 3.80 10.12
N ASP A 2 1.44 4.15 10.86
CA ASP A 2 2.61 4.74 10.22
C ASP A 2 3.35 3.73 9.35
N GLU A 3 3.24 2.45 9.71
CA GLU A 3 3.90 1.41 8.93
C GLU A 3 3.33 1.30 7.52
N VAL A 4 2.00 1.38 7.39
CA VAL A 4 1.40 1.26 6.07
C VAL A 4 1.80 2.45 5.19
N THR A 5 1.87 3.64 5.78
CA THR A 5 2.32 4.81 5.05
C THR A 5 3.77 4.67 4.61
N ASN A 6 4.62 4.20 5.53
CA ASN A 6 6.03 4.02 5.22
C ASN A 6 6.25 2.99 4.12
N VAL A 7 5.53 1.87 4.19
CA VAL A 7 5.66 0.82 3.19
C VAL A 7 5.18 1.32 1.83
N LEU A 8 4.07 2.06 1.81
CA LEU A 8 3.57 2.62 0.56
C LEU A 8 4.54 3.63 -0.03
N GLN A 9 5.15 4.46 0.81
CA GLN A 9 6.15 5.41 0.32
C GLN A 9 7.36 4.70 -0.24
N SER A 10 7.80 3.62 0.41
CA SER A 10 8.91 2.81 -0.10
C SER A 10 8.53 2.20 -1.45
N LEU A 11 7.32 1.73 -1.58
CA LEU A 11 6.85 1.16 -2.84
C LEU A 11 6.84 2.20 -3.94
N ILE A 12 6.35 3.39 -3.62
CA ILE A 12 6.33 4.49 -4.58
C ILE A 12 7.74 4.84 -5.03
N SER A 13 8.69 4.89 -4.10
CA SER A 13 10.07 5.20 -4.42
C SER A 13 10.73 4.13 -5.27
N SER A 14 10.38 2.87 -5.03
CA SER A 14 11.04 1.76 -5.71
C SER A 14 10.36 1.37 -7.01
N LYS A 15 9.06 1.31 -7.03
CA LYS A 15 8.30 0.80 -8.18
C LYS A 15 7.44 1.85 -8.87
N GLY A 16 7.24 2.99 -8.23
CA GLY A 16 6.42 4.05 -8.76
C GLY A 16 5.03 4.08 -8.16
N TYR A 17 4.39 5.25 -8.31
CA TYR A 17 3.09 5.48 -7.71
C TYR A 17 2.01 4.58 -8.31
N ASP A 18 2.16 4.22 -9.58
CA ASP A 18 1.18 3.38 -10.26
C ASP A 18 1.01 2.03 -9.57
N VAL A 19 2.13 1.45 -9.13
CA VAL A 19 2.09 0.15 -8.46
C VAL A 19 1.37 0.29 -7.11
N ALA A 20 1.64 1.37 -6.38
CA ALA A 20 0.97 1.61 -5.13
C ALA A 20 -0.53 1.76 -5.33
N LYS A 21 -0.94 2.46 -6.38
CA LYS A 21 -2.34 2.61 -6.70
C LYS A 21 -2.99 1.27 -7.04
N GLU A 22 -2.26 0.40 -7.73
CA GLU A 22 -2.78 -0.92 -8.05
C GLU A 22 -3.07 -1.72 -6.78
N VAL A 23 -2.17 -1.65 -5.81
CA VAL A 23 -2.37 -2.35 -4.55
C VAL A 23 -3.64 -1.84 -3.86
N LEU A 24 -3.80 -0.53 -3.80
CA LEU A 24 -4.98 0.05 -3.18
C LEU A 24 -6.25 -0.34 -3.93
N ALA A 25 -6.19 -0.33 -5.24
CA ALA A 25 -7.35 -0.67 -6.07
C ALA A 25 -7.78 -2.12 -5.88
N GLU A 26 -6.84 -3.02 -5.67
CA GLU A 26 -7.17 -4.42 -5.43
C GLU A 26 -8.03 -4.58 -4.19
N TYR A 27 -7.86 -3.69 -3.23
CA TYR A 27 -8.62 -3.72 -1.99
C TYR A 27 -9.82 -2.78 -2.00
N GLY A 28 -10.03 -2.10 -3.13
CA GLY A 28 -11.17 -1.20 -3.26
C GLY A 28 -10.96 0.18 -2.65
N TYR A 29 -9.71 0.56 -2.43
CA TYR A 29 -9.40 1.87 -1.86
C TYR A 29 -8.90 2.82 -2.93
N ILE A 30 -9.17 4.10 -2.72
CA ILE A 30 -8.72 5.15 -3.64
C ILE A 30 -7.45 5.79 -3.10
N LYS A 31 -7.35 5.94 -1.78
CA LYS A 31 -6.19 6.57 -1.16
C LYS A 31 -5.92 5.93 0.19
N VAL A 32 -4.72 6.22 0.70
CA VAL A 32 -4.25 5.61 1.94
C VAL A 32 -5.19 5.87 3.10
N SER A 33 -5.75 7.07 3.16
CA SER A 33 -6.62 7.44 4.27
C SER A 33 -7.94 6.65 4.29
N ASP A 34 -8.28 6.00 3.19
CA ASP A 34 -9.49 5.18 3.11
C ASP A 34 -9.29 3.80 3.71
N ILE A 35 -8.05 3.40 3.96
CA ILE A 35 -7.74 2.05 4.43
C ILE A 35 -8.21 1.87 5.87
N SER A 36 -8.99 0.81 6.09
CA SER A 36 -9.41 0.45 7.44
C SER A 36 -8.23 -0.11 8.22
N PRO A 37 -8.15 0.17 9.53
CA PRO A 37 -7.04 -0.37 10.33
C PRO A 37 -6.91 -1.89 10.25
N GLU A 38 -8.02 -2.57 10.06
CA GLU A 38 -8.02 -4.03 9.94
C GLU A 38 -7.28 -4.51 8.71
N LYS A 39 -7.19 -3.65 7.70
CA LYS A 39 -6.57 -3.99 6.43
C LYS A 39 -5.11 -3.56 6.33
N TYR A 40 -4.60 -2.86 7.32
CA TYR A 40 -3.23 -2.38 7.27
C TYR A 40 -2.23 -3.51 7.05
N ASP A 41 -2.40 -4.62 7.79
CA ASP A 41 -1.48 -5.75 7.65
C ASP A 41 -1.52 -6.33 6.24
N GLU A 42 -2.72 -6.44 5.68
CA GLU A 42 -2.86 -6.97 4.33
C GLU A 42 -2.22 -6.05 3.30
N ILE A 43 -2.41 -4.74 3.47
CA ILE A 43 -1.82 -3.77 2.56
C ILE A 43 -0.29 -3.81 2.66
N ILE A 44 0.23 -3.88 3.87
CA ILE A 44 1.68 -3.96 4.10
C ILE A 44 2.24 -5.21 3.42
N LYS A 45 1.55 -6.33 3.59
CA LYS A 45 1.99 -7.57 2.99
C LYS A 45 1.98 -7.49 1.47
N ALA A 46 0.92 -6.94 0.90
CA ALA A 46 0.82 -6.79 -0.55
C ALA A 46 1.92 -5.89 -1.09
N CYS A 47 2.18 -4.78 -0.39
CA CYS A 47 3.24 -3.87 -0.81
C CYS A 47 4.61 -4.53 -0.71
N THR A 48 4.84 -5.31 0.33
CA THR A 48 6.10 -6.02 0.51
C THR A 48 6.31 -7.01 -0.63
N GLU A 49 5.26 -7.69 -1.04
CA GLU A 49 5.33 -8.62 -2.16
C GLU A 49 5.67 -7.89 -3.46
N LYS A 50 5.09 -6.71 -3.64
CA LYS A 50 5.40 -5.92 -4.84
C LYS A 50 6.83 -5.41 -4.83
N LEU A 51 7.37 -5.13 -3.65
CA LEU A 51 8.76 -4.68 -3.53
C LEU A 51 9.75 -5.81 -3.81
N ALA A 52 9.35 -7.01 -3.54
CA ALA A 52 10.19 -8.17 -3.81
C ALA A 52 10.20 -8.45 -5.32
#